data_b77e454cb4ab8e876ef48ed964701a21
#
_entry.id   b77e454cb4ab8e876ef48ed964701a21
#
_cell.length_a   1.000
_cell.length_b   1.000
_cell.length_c   1.000
_cell.angle_alpha   90.00
_cell.angle_beta   90.00
_cell.angle_gamma   90.00
#
_symmetry.space_group_name_H-M   'P 1'
#
loop_
_entity.id
_entity.type
_entity.pdbx_description
1 polymer ?
#
loop_
_entity_poly.entity_id
_entity_poly.type
_entity_poly.pdbx_seq_one_letter_code
_entity_poly.pdbx_strand_id
1 'polypeptide(L)'
;MFTRHATSMIIRNGYFNTSTPRLRQLSVTPVHREIVKIQSPEDFKAKVINSKVPVVVDFFATWCNPCRLLTPRLESIISENKGKVVLAKVDIDEQTDLALDYEISSVPVLVAIKNGKVQQRLVGLQDTDKLRKWIGQFTSDDSEVKVKA
;
A
#
# COMPACT_ATOMS: atom_id res chain seq x y z
N MET A 1 -25.46 63.32 57.48
CA MET A 1 -24.21 63.32 58.26
C MET A 1 -23.58 61.94 58.14
N PHE A 2 -22.38 61.81 57.81
CA PHE A 2 -21.45 60.75 57.57
C PHE A 2 -21.22 60.44 56.08
N THR A 3 -20.26 61.13 55.53
CA THR A 3 -19.47 60.85 54.33
C THR A 3 -18.61 59.61 54.55
N ARG A 4 -18.81 58.60 53.70
CA ARG A 4 -17.84 57.50 53.57
C ARG A 4 -17.25 57.48 52.19
N HIS A 5 -15.97 57.81 52.15
CA HIS A 5 -15.11 57.66 50.98
C HIS A 5 -15.00 56.16 50.62
N ALA A 6 -15.37 55.84 49.42
CA ALA A 6 -15.09 54.51 48.83
C ALA A 6 -13.83 54.64 47.98
N THR A 7 -12.76 54.05 48.45
CA THR A 7 -11.48 53.93 47.76
C THR A 7 -11.61 52.98 46.59
N SER A 8 -11.42 53.51 45.40
CA SER A 8 -11.38 52.70 44.16
C SER A 8 -10.10 51.86 44.13
N MET A 9 -10.25 50.55 44.27
CA MET A 9 -9.16 49.62 43.96
C MET A 9 -9.14 49.30 42.47
N ILE A 10 -8.11 49.80 41.79
CA ILE A 10 -7.78 49.45 40.42
C ILE A 10 -7.19 48.05 40.42
N ILE A 11 -7.95 47.08 39.98
CA ILE A 11 -7.48 45.71 39.71
C ILE A 11 -6.76 45.75 38.35
N ARG A 12 -5.42 45.69 38.36
CA ARG A 12 -4.60 45.50 37.17
C ARG A 12 -4.85 44.05 36.67
N ASN A 13 -5.58 43.94 35.57
CA ASN A 13 -5.68 42.68 34.82
C ASN A 13 -4.32 42.29 34.28
N GLY A 14 -3.63 41.36 34.96
CA GLY A 14 -2.48 40.66 34.39
C GLY A 14 -2.96 39.71 33.29
N TYR A 15 -2.65 40.04 32.05
CA TYR A 15 -2.80 39.09 30.93
C TYR A 15 -1.78 37.99 31.10
N PHE A 16 -2.24 36.85 31.63
CA PHE A 16 -1.48 35.62 31.54
C PHE A 16 -1.57 35.13 30.09
N ASN A 17 -0.52 35.41 29.34
CA ASN A 17 -0.32 34.84 28.03
C ASN A 17 0.12 33.38 28.18
N THR A 18 -0.84 32.47 28.30
CA THR A 18 -0.58 31.04 28.29
C THR A 18 -0.32 30.62 26.84
N SER A 19 0.94 30.73 26.43
CA SER A 19 1.41 30.12 25.19
C SER A 19 1.27 28.59 25.35
N THR A 20 0.15 28.05 24.85
CA THR A 20 0.00 26.60 24.72
C THR A 20 1.06 26.11 23.73
N PRO A 21 1.90 25.14 24.13
CA PRO A 21 2.85 24.56 23.18
C PRO A 21 2.04 23.86 22.06
N ARG A 22 2.19 24.36 20.83
CA ARG A 22 1.70 23.67 19.64
C ARG A 22 2.40 22.31 19.60
N LEU A 23 1.67 21.27 20.03
CA LEU A 23 2.07 19.90 19.75
C LEU A 23 2.19 19.77 18.23
N ARG A 24 3.42 19.68 17.76
CA ARG A 24 3.69 19.27 16.37
C ARG A 24 3.06 17.89 16.21
N GLN A 25 1.94 17.83 15.51
CA GLN A 25 1.42 16.58 15.01
C GLN A 25 2.51 16.00 14.10
N LEU A 26 3.20 14.99 14.60
CA LEU A 26 4.02 14.13 13.77
C LEU A 26 3.03 13.42 12.84
N SER A 27 2.90 13.93 11.61
CA SER A 27 2.22 13.19 10.58
C SER A 27 3.05 11.94 10.31
N VAL A 28 2.64 10.84 10.90
CA VAL A 28 3.15 9.52 10.55
C VAL A 28 2.59 9.24 9.16
N THR A 29 3.37 9.59 8.13
CA THR A 29 3.11 9.07 6.79
C THR A 29 3.15 7.55 6.90
N PRO A 30 2.08 6.82 6.53
CA PRO A 30 2.13 5.37 6.53
C PRO A 30 3.28 4.96 5.62
N VAL A 31 4.27 4.26 6.18
CA VAL A 31 5.33 3.63 5.38
C VAL A 31 4.62 2.60 4.51
N HIS A 32 4.33 2.96 3.27
CA HIS A 32 3.76 2.06 2.30
C HIS A 32 4.86 1.05 1.93
N ARG A 33 4.82 -0.13 2.54
CA ARG A 33 5.75 -1.21 2.18
C ARG A 33 5.37 -1.66 0.77
N GLU A 34 6.24 -1.39 -0.18
CA GLU A 34 6.04 -1.77 -1.58
C GLU A 34 6.04 -3.28 -1.80
N ILE A 35 6.65 -4.04 -0.86
CA ILE A 35 6.75 -5.50 -0.91
C ILE A 35 6.25 -6.07 0.42
N VAL A 36 5.27 -6.95 0.37
CA VAL A 36 4.67 -7.58 1.54
C VAL A 36 4.59 -9.10 1.36
N LYS A 37 4.87 -9.87 2.42
CA LYS A 37 4.56 -11.30 2.46
C LYS A 37 3.16 -11.47 3.04
N ILE A 38 2.36 -12.33 2.43
CA ILE A 38 1.02 -12.69 2.90
C ILE A 38 1.14 -13.88 3.85
N GLN A 39 0.55 -13.73 5.04
CA GLN A 39 0.67 -14.70 6.12
C GLN A 39 -0.66 -15.41 6.43
N SER A 40 -1.79 -14.86 5.98
CA SER A 40 -3.12 -15.45 6.17
C SER A 40 -4.11 -14.92 5.13
N PRO A 41 -5.28 -15.55 4.97
CA PRO A 41 -6.37 -15.03 4.15
C PRO A 41 -6.86 -13.64 4.58
N GLU A 42 -6.89 -13.35 5.89
CA GLU A 42 -7.26 -12.03 6.43
C GLU A 42 -6.22 -10.97 6.04
N ASP A 43 -4.94 -11.34 6.11
CA ASP A 43 -3.83 -10.50 5.68
C ASP A 43 -3.90 -10.18 4.18
N PHE A 44 -4.23 -11.18 3.37
CA PHE A 44 -4.49 -11.02 1.94
C PHE A 44 -5.65 -10.03 1.69
N LYS A 45 -6.76 -10.20 2.38
CA LYS A 45 -7.91 -9.30 2.27
C LYS A 45 -7.53 -7.86 2.64
N ALA A 46 -6.79 -7.68 3.73
CA ALA A 46 -6.38 -6.36 4.20
C ALA A 46 -5.39 -5.68 3.26
N LYS A 47 -4.36 -6.40 2.80
CA LYS A 47 -3.23 -5.84 2.03
C LYS A 47 -3.44 -5.84 0.53
N VAL A 48 -4.26 -6.76 0.00
CA VAL A 48 -4.49 -6.92 -1.44
C VAL A 48 -5.88 -6.44 -1.86
N ILE A 49 -6.93 -7.04 -1.29
CA ILE A 49 -8.30 -6.72 -1.72
C ILE A 49 -8.70 -5.29 -1.35
N ASN A 50 -8.35 -4.83 -0.15
CA ASN A 50 -8.67 -3.49 0.35
C ASN A 50 -7.61 -2.43 -0.03
N SER A 51 -6.63 -2.79 -0.84
CA SER A 51 -5.59 -1.86 -1.29
C SER A 51 -6.17 -0.75 -2.15
N LYS A 52 -5.71 0.48 -1.91
CA LYS A 52 -6.06 1.66 -2.72
C LYS A 52 -5.18 1.83 -3.97
N VAL A 53 -4.08 1.08 -4.04
CA VAL A 53 -3.20 1.05 -5.19
C VAL A 53 -3.24 -0.34 -5.82
N PRO A 54 -2.91 -0.47 -7.10
CA PRO A 54 -2.80 -1.78 -7.74
C PRO A 54 -1.82 -2.69 -6.97
N VAL A 55 -2.15 -3.98 -6.90
CA VAL A 55 -1.29 -4.99 -6.27
C VAL A 55 -0.96 -6.06 -7.30
N VAL A 56 0.32 -6.37 -7.41
CA VAL A 56 0.81 -7.56 -8.10
C VAL A 56 0.99 -8.66 -7.08
N VAL A 57 0.24 -9.74 -7.20
CA VAL A 57 0.36 -10.93 -6.35
C VAL A 57 1.28 -11.92 -7.04
N ASP A 58 2.39 -12.27 -6.39
CA ASP A 58 3.34 -13.29 -6.83
C ASP A 58 3.07 -14.60 -6.07
N PHE A 59 2.42 -15.55 -6.75
CA PHE A 59 2.25 -16.92 -6.25
C PHE A 59 3.51 -17.71 -6.58
N PHE A 60 4.23 -18.10 -5.56
CA PHE A 60 5.51 -18.79 -5.65
C PHE A 60 5.58 -19.98 -4.71
N ALA A 61 6.60 -20.82 -4.88
CA ALA A 61 7.01 -21.84 -3.91
C ALA A 61 8.51 -21.79 -3.67
N THR A 62 8.96 -22.22 -2.50
CA THR A 62 10.38 -22.21 -2.13
C THR A 62 11.23 -23.17 -2.97
N TRP A 63 10.66 -24.28 -3.44
CA TRP A 63 11.28 -25.28 -4.30
C TRP A 63 11.30 -24.90 -5.79
N CYS A 64 10.61 -23.83 -6.19
CA CYS A 64 10.43 -23.40 -7.57
C CYS A 64 11.65 -22.60 -8.07
N ASN A 65 12.45 -23.19 -8.94
CA ASN A 65 13.63 -22.51 -9.51
C ASN A 65 13.28 -21.30 -10.39
N PRO A 66 12.26 -21.33 -11.30
CA PRO A 66 11.86 -20.15 -12.06
C PRO A 66 11.38 -19.00 -11.17
N CYS A 67 10.74 -19.30 -10.02
CA CYS A 67 10.31 -18.28 -9.06
C CYS A 67 11.51 -17.53 -8.47
N ARG A 68 12.61 -18.21 -8.17
CA ARG A 68 13.84 -17.59 -7.65
C ARG A 68 14.48 -16.61 -8.63
N LEU A 69 14.25 -16.79 -9.93
CA LEU A 69 14.73 -15.88 -10.97
C LEU A 69 13.75 -14.71 -11.21
N LEU A 70 12.46 -14.96 -11.06
CA LEU A 70 11.41 -13.97 -11.28
C LEU A 70 11.33 -12.95 -10.15
N THR A 71 11.33 -13.40 -8.90
CA THR A 71 11.12 -12.56 -7.71
C THR A 71 12.05 -11.34 -7.65
N PRO A 72 13.40 -11.45 -7.79
CA PRO A 72 14.26 -10.28 -7.73
C PRO A 72 14.02 -9.29 -8.87
N ARG A 73 13.60 -9.75 -10.06
CA ARG A 73 13.22 -8.88 -11.17
C ARG A 73 11.97 -8.08 -10.83
N LEU A 74 10.96 -8.73 -10.24
CA LEU A 74 9.74 -8.07 -9.77
C LEU A 74 10.04 -7.03 -8.70
N GLU A 75 10.79 -7.40 -7.67
CA GLU A 75 11.14 -6.51 -6.57
C GLU A 75 11.83 -5.24 -7.05
N SER A 76 12.75 -5.38 -8.02
CA SER A 76 13.42 -4.23 -8.66
C SER A 76 12.41 -3.31 -9.37
N ILE A 77 11.53 -3.86 -10.21
CA ILE A 77 10.55 -3.09 -10.97
C ILE A 77 9.52 -2.41 -10.02
N ILE A 78 9.08 -3.09 -8.98
CA ILE A 78 8.15 -2.54 -8.00
C ILE A 78 8.78 -1.33 -7.29
N SER A 79 10.04 -1.45 -6.87
CA SER A 79 10.77 -0.35 -6.23
C SER A 79 10.96 0.87 -7.15
N GLU A 80 11.11 0.66 -8.46
CA GLU A 80 11.15 1.74 -9.47
C GLU A 80 9.82 2.54 -9.51
N ASN A 81 8.69 1.93 -9.16
CA ASN A 81 7.36 2.53 -9.23
C ASN A 81 6.98 3.39 -8.00
N LYS A 82 7.85 3.51 -6.98
CA LYS A 82 7.73 4.44 -5.84
C LYS A 82 6.35 4.44 -5.17
N GLY A 83 5.84 3.27 -4.80
CA GLY A 83 4.57 3.12 -4.10
C GLY A 83 3.30 3.20 -4.98
N LYS A 84 3.41 3.33 -6.30
CA LYS A 84 2.26 3.29 -7.21
C LYS A 84 1.68 1.89 -7.40
N VAL A 85 2.41 0.86 -7.00
CA VAL A 85 2.02 -0.54 -7.03
C VAL A 85 2.67 -1.27 -5.86
N VAL A 86 2.00 -2.29 -5.34
CA VAL A 86 2.50 -3.15 -4.26
C VAL A 86 2.73 -4.55 -4.79
N LEU A 87 3.80 -5.20 -4.34
CA LEU A 87 4.05 -6.62 -4.56
C LEU A 87 3.61 -7.40 -3.31
N ALA A 88 2.65 -8.29 -3.47
CA ALA A 88 2.23 -9.23 -2.44
C ALA A 88 2.75 -10.63 -2.78
N LYS A 89 3.60 -11.19 -1.93
CA LYS A 89 4.20 -12.51 -2.11
C LYS A 89 3.38 -13.56 -1.37
N VAL A 90 2.89 -14.56 -2.08
CA VAL A 90 2.07 -15.66 -1.57
C VAL A 90 2.80 -16.97 -1.82
N ASP A 91 3.24 -17.63 -0.75
CA ASP A 91 3.78 -18.99 -0.82
C ASP A 91 2.59 -19.98 -0.88
N ILE A 92 2.51 -20.75 -1.96
CA ILE A 92 1.39 -21.66 -2.18
C ILE A 92 1.38 -22.85 -1.21
N ASP A 93 2.51 -23.19 -0.62
CA ASP A 93 2.61 -24.25 0.38
C ASP A 93 2.13 -23.76 1.76
N GLU A 94 2.35 -22.47 2.08
CA GLU A 94 1.85 -21.84 3.30
C GLU A 94 0.39 -21.40 3.18
N GLN A 95 -0.05 -20.98 1.99
CA GLN A 95 -1.36 -20.38 1.72
C GLN A 95 -2.13 -21.19 0.66
N THR A 96 -2.33 -22.50 0.94
CA THR A 96 -2.96 -23.43 0.00
C THR A 96 -4.38 -23.01 -0.38
N ASP A 97 -5.17 -22.49 0.56
CA ASP A 97 -6.55 -22.05 0.30
C ASP A 97 -6.57 -20.88 -0.68
N LEU A 98 -5.67 -19.90 -0.53
CA LEU A 98 -5.55 -18.81 -1.49
C LEU A 98 -5.10 -19.30 -2.87
N ALA A 99 -4.19 -20.27 -2.93
CA ALA A 99 -3.78 -20.85 -4.20
C ALA A 99 -4.94 -21.55 -4.92
N LEU A 100 -5.81 -22.24 -4.19
CA LEU A 100 -7.03 -22.87 -4.72
C LEU A 100 -8.04 -21.81 -5.17
N ASP A 101 -8.32 -20.79 -4.37
CA ASP A 101 -9.27 -19.72 -4.69
C ASP A 101 -8.89 -18.98 -5.98
N TYR A 102 -7.58 -18.83 -6.21
CA TYR A 102 -7.04 -18.18 -7.41
C TYR A 102 -6.69 -19.17 -8.53
N GLU A 103 -7.07 -20.43 -8.41
CA GLU A 103 -6.86 -21.49 -9.42
C GLU A 103 -5.38 -21.62 -9.84
N ILE A 104 -4.47 -21.58 -8.86
CA ILE A 104 -3.04 -21.67 -9.11
C ILE A 104 -2.66 -23.15 -9.24
N SER A 105 -2.48 -23.60 -10.46
CA SER A 105 -2.08 -24.99 -10.79
C SER A 105 -0.59 -25.16 -11.06
N SER A 106 0.12 -24.05 -11.21
CA SER A 106 1.57 -24.05 -11.47
C SER A 106 2.18 -22.76 -10.92
N VAL A 107 3.49 -22.74 -10.70
CA VAL A 107 4.22 -21.54 -10.25
C VAL A 107 5.43 -21.27 -11.16
N PRO A 108 5.84 -20.00 -11.32
CA PRO A 108 5.24 -18.78 -10.79
C PRO A 108 3.99 -18.33 -11.55
N VAL A 109 3.06 -17.70 -10.83
CA VAL A 109 1.90 -17.01 -11.42
C VAL A 109 1.81 -15.61 -10.82
N LEU A 110 1.71 -14.61 -11.66
CA LEU A 110 1.45 -13.24 -11.27
C LEU A 110 0.00 -12.88 -11.54
N VAL A 111 -0.66 -12.28 -10.54
CA VAL A 111 -2.04 -11.80 -10.65
C VAL A 111 -2.06 -10.31 -10.32
N ALA A 112 -2.47 -9.47 -11.26
CA ALA A 112 -2.69 -8.06 -11.01
C ALA A 112 -4.11 -7.85 -10.46
N ILE A 113 -4.21 -7.21 -9.31
CA ILE A 113 -5.48 -6.89 -8.64
C ILE A 113 -5.56 -5.37 -8.45
N LYS A 114 -6.66 -4.78 -8.90
CA LYS A 114 -6.97 -3.35 -8.70
C LYS A 114 -8.41 -3.22 -8.18
N ASN A 115 -8.60 -2.43 -7.12
CA ASN A 115 -9.92 -2.26 -6.48
C ASN A 115 -10.60 -3.60 -6.10
N GLY A 116 -9.81 -4.54 -5.58
CA GLY A 116 -10.27 -5.86 -5.16
C GLY A 116 -10.65 -6.82 -6.30
N LYS A 117 -10.39 -6.46 -7.55
CA LYS A 117 -10.74 -7.28 -8.73
C LYS A 117 -9.49 -7.69 -9.49
N VAL A 118 -9.45 -8.95 -9.92
CA VAL A 118 -8.42 -9.46 -10.83
C VAL A 118 -8.54 -8.73 -12.17
N GLN A 119 -7.45 -8.15 -12.61
CA GLN A 119 -7.35 -7.46 -13.90
C GLN A 119 -6.70 -8.34 -14.96
N GLN A 120 -5.55 -8.89 -14.64
CA GLN A 120 -4.77 -9.71 -15.55
C GLN A 120 -3.96 -10.76 -14.81
N ARG A 121 -3.50 -11.76 -15.55
CA ARG A 121 -2.67 -12.85 -15.05
C ARG A 121 -1.51 -13.12 -16.01
N LEU A 122 -0.33 -13.40 -15.47
CA LEU A 122 0.83 -13.90 -16.21
C LEU A 122 1.29 -15.21 -15.59
N VAL A 123 1.57 -16.21 -16.42
CA VAL A 123 2.03 -17.54 -15.98
C VAL A 123 3.47 -17.75 -16.44
N GLY A 124 4.28 -18.31 -15.55
CA GLY A 124 5.65 -18.69 -15.82
C GLY A 124 6.67 -17.55 -15.72
N LEU A 125 7.92 -17.88 -15.96
CA LEU A 125 9.03 -16.94 -15.93
C LEU A 125 8.90 -15.92 -17.08
N GLN A 126 8.99 -14.63 -16.72
CA GLN A 126 8.93 -13.53 -17.68
C GLN A 126 10.26 -12.75 -17.69
N ASP A 127 10.57 -12.14 -18.82
CA ASP A 127 11.68 -11.20 -18.91
C ASP A 127 11.32 -9.83 -18.28
N THR A 128 12.36 -9.06 -17.97
CA THR A 128 12.22 -7.78 -17.27
C THR A 128 11.44 -6.74 -18.07
N ASP A 129 11.61 -6.68 -19.38
CA ASP A 129 10.94 -5.68 -20.23
C ASP A 129 9.45 -5.98 -20.35
N LYS A 130 9.09 -7.25 -20.47
CA LYS A 130 7.70 -7.68 -20.47
C LYS A 130 7.01 -7.40 -19.12
N LEU A 131 7.71 -7.63 -18.00
CA LEU A 131 7.22 -7.30 -16.67
C LEU A 131 7.00 -5.79 -16.49
N ARG A 132 7.96 -4.95 -16.90
CA ARG A 132 7.80 -3.48 -16.84
C ARG A 132 6.60 -3.01 -17.63
N LYS A 133 6.47 -3.48 -18.87
CA LYS A 133 5.34 -3.13 -19.75
C LYS A 133 4.02 -3.57 -19.14
N TRP A 134 3.97 -4.77 -18.58
CA TRP A 134 2.77 -5.31 -17.96
C TRP A 134 2.38 -4.54 -16.69
N ILE A 135 3.32 -4.28 -15.77
CA ILE A 135 3.08 -3.49 -14.56
C ILE A 135 2.71 -2.04 -14.90
N GLY A 136 3.35 -1.46 -15.92
CA GLY A 136 3.05 -0.11 -16.39
C GLY A 136 1.59 0.11 -16.80
N GLN A 137 0.88 -0.94 -17.22
CA GLN A 137 -0.56 -0.85 -17.55
C GLN A 137 -1.45 -0.55 -16.35
N PHE A 138 -1.00 -0.85 -15.14
CA PHE A 138 -1.76 -0.66 -13.89
C PHE A 138 -1.33 0.57 -13.10
N THR A 139 -0.13 1.09 -13.39
CA THR A 139 0.49 2.21 -12.68
C THR A 139 0.35 3.55 -13.40
N SER A 140 -0.03 3.55 -14.69
CA SER A 140 -0.43 4.76 -15.39
C SER A 140 -1.73 5.30 -14.81
N ASP A 141 -1.74 6.58 -14.47
CA ASP A 141 -2.92 7.27 -13.94
C ASP A 141 -4.10 7.11 -14.90
N ASP A 142 -5.30 6.86 -14.35
CA ASP A 142 -6.57 6.64 -15.06
C ASP A 142 -7.06 7.87 -15.89
N SER A 143 -6.19 8.83 -16.21
CA SER A 143 -6.55 10.04 -16.94
C SER A 143 -6.53 9.89 -18.47
N GLU A 144 -6.14 8.75 -19.05
CA GLU A 144 -6.17 8.54 -20.51
C GLU A 144 -6.66 7.16 -20.95
N VAL A 145 -7.85 6.75 -20.51
CA VAL A 145 -8.62 5.81 -21.33
C VAL A 145 -9.47 6.60 -22.31
N LYS A 146 -8.85 7.15 -23.32
CA LYS A 146 -9.58 7.46 -24.57
C LYS A 146 -9.94 6.13 -25.21
N VAL A 147 -11.20 5.75 -25.01
CA VAL A 147 -11.91 4.81 -25.86
C VAL A 147 -11.73 5.28 -27.30
N LYS A 148 -10.87 4.60 -28.07
CA LYS A 148 -11.01 4.63 -29.53
C LYS A 148 -12.17 3.72 -29.86
N ALA A 149 -13.29 4.37 -30.16
CA ALA A 149 -14.41 3.75 -30.85
C ALA A 149 -13.95 3.23 -32.21
#